data_2d97de7060326f547db94ac8dd77aa95
#
_entry.id   2d97de7060326f547db94ac8dd77aa95
#
_cell.length_a   1.000
_cell.length_b   1.000
_cell.length_c   1.000
_cell.angle_alpha   90.00
_cell.angle_beta   90.00
_cell.angle_gamma   90.00
#
_symmetry.space_group_name_H-M   'P 1'
#
loop_
_entity.id
_entity.type
_entity.pdbx_description
1 polymer ?
#
loop_
_entity_poly.entity_id
_entity_poly.type
_entity_poly.pdbx_seq_one_letter_code
_entity_poly.pdbx_strand_id
1 'polypeptide(L)'
;MTIFRREALKLSFQRSFSEPLGGVAGRVLGVPNTPTLESPPSVSPSLHPSKRSRLSNVNPTKLLSPPQSIEAGSISLPTSPCSESSTLQRTLLLKHARTTDPNSLAVRMETKSNKTLIIDCRPFIAYNVNHIANAINVNCCDRFNRKRLQQGKATLADLATTKEGKEMLKKRTWKEVFVYDECSESLENLPASHTLFLVMNALVEDHREPVMLLGGLRDFQVLFGLL
;
A
#
# COMPACT_ATOMS: atom_id res chain seq x y z
N MET A 1 -6.74 44.64 -3.24
CA MET A 1 -7.07 43.63 -4.26
C MET A 1 -5.77 43.22 -4.92
N THR A 2 -5.14 42.18 -4.40
CA THR A 2 -3.86 41.69 -4.93
C THR A 2 -4.19 40.53 -5.86
N ILE A 3 -4.00 40.75 -7.14
CA ILE A 3 -4.22 39.76 -8.19
C ILE A 3 -3.11 38.74 -8.04
N PHE A 4 -3.42 37.55 -7.56
CA PHE A 4 -2.52 36.41 -7.60
C PHE A 4 -2.31 36.03 -9.07
N ARG A 5 -1.15 36.37 -9.60
CA ARG A 5 -0.65 35.92 -10.89
C ARG A 5 -0.41 34.41 -10.74
N ARG A 6 -1.23 33.61 -11.41
CA ARG A 6 -1.00 32.17 -11.57
C ARG A 6 0.26 31.99 -12.43
N GLU A 7 1.40 31.98 -11.83
CA GLU A 7 2.55 31.36 -12.45
C GLU A 7 2.37 29.86 -12.29
N ALA A 8 2.26 29.18 -13.42
CA ALA A 8 2.11 27.75 -13.48
C ALA A 8 3.29 27.08 -12.77
N LEU A 9 3.04 26.50 -11.60
CA LEU A 9 3.93 25.57 -10.96
C LEU A 9 4.19 24.42 -11.93
N LYS A 10 5.34 24.44 -12.61
CA LYS A 10 5.83 23.27 -13.33
C LYS A 10 6.25 22.24 -12.28
N LEU A 11 5.29 21.50 -11.77
CA LEU A 11 5.55 20.29 -11.02
C LEU A 11 6.12 19.27 -12.00
N SER A 12 7.43 19.08 -11.96
CA SER A 12 8.06 18.04 -12.75
C SER A 12 7.69 16.68 -12.16
N PHE A 13 6.77 16.02 -12.83
CA PHE A 13 6.52 14.60 -12.55
C PHE A 13 7.74 13.83 -13.04
N GLN A 14 8.54 13.32 -12.14
CA GLN A 14 9.61 12.39 -12.50
C GLN A 14 8.99 11.06 -12.91
N ARG A 15 8.96 10.80 -14.22
CA ARG A 15 8.81 9.45 -14.75
C ARG A 15 10.14 8.74 -14.52
N SER A 16 10.20 7.80 -13.63
CA SER A 16 11.33 6.89 -13.53
C SER A 16 11.27 5.89 -14.68
N PHE A 17 11.82 6.29 -15.82
CA PHE A 17 12.20 5.33 -16.86
C PHE A 17 13.50 4.67 -16.41
N SER A 18 13.47 3.37 -16.20
CA SER A 18 14.67 2.55 -16.18
C SER A 18 15.20 2.52 -17.61
N GLU A 19 16.19 3.32 -17.93
CA GLU A 19 16.90 3.19 -19.19
C GLU A 19 17.66 1.85 -19.21
N PRO A 20 17.53 1.05 -20.28
CA PRO A 20 18.44 -0.07 -20.49
C PRO A 20 19.83 0.50 -20.79
N LEU A 21 20.83 0.06 -20.06
CA LEU A 21 22.23 0.38 -20.29
C LEU A 21 22.60 0.15 -21.75
N GLY A 22 22.74 1.23 -22.51
CA GLY A 22 23.21 1.23 -23.86
C GLY A 22 24.67 0.80 -23.93
N GLY A 23 24.92 -0.23 -24.72
CA GLY A 23 26.25 -0.75 -24.95
C GLY A 23 27.14 0.23 -25.67
N VAL A 24 28.38 0.26 -25.25
CA VAL A 24 29.49 0.95 -25.89
C VAL A 24 29.92 0.19 -27.13
N ALA A 25 29.93 0.86 -28.25
CA ALA A 25 30.45 0.34 -29.52
C ALA A 25 31.97 0.17 -29.46
N GLY A 26 32.45 -1.02 -29.84
CA GLY A 26 33.86 -1.34 -30.06
C GLY A 26 34.04 -2.42 -31.13
N ARG A 27 34.30 -1.98 -32.27
CA ARG A 27 34.97 -2.43 -33.51
C ARG A 27 35.49 -3.90 -33.61
N VAL A 28 34.89 -4.63 -34.54
CA VAL A 28 35.37 -5.33 -35.76
C VAL A 28 36.56 -6.35 -35.68
N LEU A 29 36.31 -7.53 -36.17
CA LEU A 29 36.90 -8.42 -37.20
C LEU A 29 37.02 -9.89 -36.74
N GLY A 30 36.51 -10.77 -37.58
CA GLY A 30 36.88 -12.19 -37.58
C GLY A 30 35.72 -13.19 -37.58
N VAL A 31 35.25 -13.54 -38.78
CA VAL A 31 34.49 -14.77 -39.10
C VAL A 31 35.55 -15.79 -39.57
N PRO A 32 35.43 -17.12 -39.56
CA PRO A 32 34.25 -17.99 -39.45
C PRO A 32 34.44 -19.25 -38.57
N ASN A 33 33.38 -19.91 -38.18
CA ASN A 33 33.17 -21.34 -38.44
C ASN A 33 31.98 -21.86 -37.60
N THR A 34 30.95 -22.29 -38.32
CA THR A 34 29.95 -23.25 -37.84
C THR A 34 30.61 -24.62 -37.68
N PRO A 35 30.12 -25.43 -36.72
CA PRO A 35 29.27 -26.53 -37.12
C PRO A 35 28.13 -26.90 -36.15
N THR A 36 27.03 -27.27 -36.77
CA THR A 36 26.23 -28.50 -36.59
C THR A 36 25.45 -28.73 -35.29
N LEU A 37 24.14 -28.69 -35.52
CA LEU A 37 23.03 -29.39 -34.86
C LEU A 37 23.40 -30.55 -33.91
N GLU A 38 22.81 -30.50 -32.71
CA GLU A 38 22.28 -31.70 -32.07
C GLU A 38 21.02 -31.34 -31.26
N SER A 39 19.94 -32.06 -31.53
CA SER A 39 18.63 -31.99 -30.91
C SER A 39 18.62 -32.73 -29.58
N PRO A 40 17.86 -32.27 -28.57
CA PRO A 40 17.70 -33.01 -27.33
C PRO A 40 16.63 -34.10 -27.45
N PRO A 41 16.77 -35.22 -26.72
CA PRO A 41 15.79 -36.30 -26.75
C PRO A 41 14.55 -35.97 -25.90
N SER A 42 13.43 -36.31 -26.49
CA SER A 42 12.12 -36.35 -25.89
C SER A 42 12.01 -37.44 -24.83
N VAL A 43 11.55 -37.09 -23.63
CA VAL A 43 11.12 -38.09 -22.66
C VAL A 43 9.64 -37.85 -22.33
N SER A 44 8.85 -38.86 -22.69
CA SER A 44 7.40 -38.93 -22.49
C SER A 44 7.02 -39.20 -21.02
N PRO A 45 5.80 -38.83 -20.60
CA PRO A 45 5.36 -38.97 -19.21
C PRO A 45 4.86 -40.40 -18.93
N SER A 46 5.28 -40.98 -17.83
CA SER A 46 4.68 -42.19 -17.28
C SER A 46 3.51 -41.88 -16.35
N LEU A 47 2.39 -42.36 -16.74
CA LEU A 47 1.15 -42.51 -15.96
C LEU A 47 1.36 -43.59 -14.89
N HIS A 48 1.03 -43.33 -13.65
CA HIS A 48 0.63 -44.35 -12.68
C HIS A 48 -0.58 -43.89 -11.85
N PRO A 49 -1.45 -44.85 -11.45
CA PRO A 49 -2.86 -44.60 -11.25
C PRO A 49 -3.29 -44.49 -9.78
N SER A 50 -4.39 -43.81 -9.66
CA SER A 50 -5.46 -43.91 -8.64
C SER A 50 -5.31 -44.96 -7.53
N LYS A 51 -5.48 -44.50 -6.30
CA LYS A 51 -6.13 -45.33 -5.28
C LYS A 51 -7.36 -44.60 -4.72
N ARG A 52 -8.51 -45.06 -5.20
CA ARG A 52 -9.82 -44.96 -4.57
C ARG A 52 -9.85 -45.83 -3.32
N SER A 53 -10.37 -45.34 -2.25
CA SER A 53 -11.04 -46.13 -1.20
C SER A 53 -12.11 -45.23 -0.57
N ARG A 54 -13.27 -45.46 -0.98
CA ARG A 54 -14.39 -46.25 -0.42
C ARG A 54 -15.10 -45.55 0.74
N LEU A 55 -16.27 -45.12 0.35
CA LEU A 55 -17.47 -44.88 1.14
C LEU A 55 -17.68 -45.88 2.28
N SER A 56 -18.13 -45.36 3.44
CA SER A 56 -19.01 -46.07 4.30
C SER A 56 -20.21 -45.21 4.62
N ASN A 57 -21.27 -45.65 4.12
CA ASN A 57 -22.66 -45.25 4.28
C ASN A 57 -23.13 -45.73 5.69
N VAL A 58 -23.71 -44.89 6.52
CA VAL A 58 -24.66 -45.31 7.55
C VAL A 58 -25.77 -44.26 7.63
N ASN A 59 -26.91 -44.63 7.19
CA ASN A 59 -28.22 -44.00 7.34
C ASN A 59 -28.94 -44.57 8.54
N PRO A 60 -30.23 -44.23 8.79
CA PRO A 60 -30.74 -43.07 9.50
C PRO A 60 -31.66 -43.48 10.70
N THR A 61 -32.35 -42.47 11.21
CA THR A 61 -33.60 -42.59 12.01
C THR A 61 -33.51 -42.63 13.52
N LYS A 62 -33.88 -41.51 14.12
CA LYS A 62 -34.95 -41.54 15.14
C LYS A 62 -35.58 -40.15 15.32
N LEU A 63 -36.83 -40.04 14.94
CA LEU A 63 -37.74 -39.00 15.38
C LEU A 63 -37.89 -39.06 16.89
N LEU A 64 -37.84 -37.93 17.59
CA LEU A 64 -38.57 -37.67 18.81
C LEU A 64 -38.80 -36.17 18.98
N SER A 65 -39.99 -35.85 19.38
CA SER A 65 -40.71 -34.59 19.47
C SER A 65 -40.11 -33.56 20.43
N PRO A 66 -40.60 -32.28 20.38
CA PRO A 66 -39.95 -31.15 21.05
C PRO A 66 -40.35 -31.01 22.50
N PRO A 67 -39.49 -30.44 23.33
CA PRO A 67 -39.90 -29.75 24.56
C PRO A 67 -39.68 -28.24 24.48
N GLN A 68 -40.77 -27.54 24.64
CA GLN A 68 -41.01 -26.36 25.48
C GLN A 68 -40.01 -25.24 25.48
N SER A 69 -40.50 -24.06 25.08
CA SER A 69 -40.06 -22.70 25.35
C SER A 69 -39.34 -22.51 26.68
N ILE A 70 -38.10 -22.11 26.62
CA ILE A 70 -37.39 -21.46 27.68
C ILE A 70 -37.05 -20.05 27.24
N GLU A 71 -37.46 -19.08 28.08
CA GLU A 71 -37.29 -17.66 27.89
C GLU A 71 -35.85 -17.30 27.51
N ALA A 72 -35.72 -16.47 26.47
CA ALA A 72 -34.46 -15.94 25.99
C ALA A 72 -33.88 -14.96 26.99
N GLY A 73 -33.07 -15.45 27.90
CA GLY A 73 -32.07 -14.62 28.56
C GLY A 73 -31.10 -14.12 27.48
N SER A 74 -31.06 -12.83 27.28
CA SER A 74 -30.12 -12.16 26.35
C SER A 74 -28.69 -12.45 26.82
N ILE A 75 -28.12 -13.52 26.29
CA ILE A 75 -26.69 -13.83 26.47
C ILE A 75 -25.97 -12.94 25.50
N SER A 76 -25.42 -11.83 25.98
CA SER A 76 -24.44 -11.03 25.27
C SER A 76 -23.28 -11.93 24.87
N LEU A 77 -23.17 -12.25 23.60
CA LEU A 77 -22.00 -12.93 23.04
C LEU A 77 -20.76 -12.13 23.39
N PRO A 78 -19.68 -12.74 23.89
CA PRO A 78 -18.44 -12.02 24.13
C PRO A 78 -17.95 -11.41 22.81
N THR A 79 -17.82 -10.11 22.78
CA THR A 79 -17.28 -9.36 21.64
C THR A 79 -15.88 -9.88 21.37
N SER A 80 -15.65 -10.31 20.14
CA SER A 80 -14.34 -10.87 19.75
C SER A 80 -13.25 -9.82 20.05
N PRO A 81 -12.13 -10.18 20.68
CA PRO A 81 -11.06 -9.23 21.06
C PRO A 81 -10.47 -8.48 19.87
N CYS A 82 -10.74 -8.93 18.66
CA CYS A 82 -10.31 -8.29 17.42
C CYS A 82 -11.03 -6.97 17.12
N SER A 83 -12.28 -6.77 17.60
CA SER A 83 -13.06 -5.57 17.34
C SER A 83 -12.67 -4.41 18.28
N GLU A 84 -12.32 -4.70 19.51
CA GLU A 84 -11.92 -3.67 20.49
C GLU A 84 -10.59 -3.01 20.11
N SER A 85 -9.61 -3.81 19.66
CA SER A 85 -8.32 -3.31 19.20
C SER A 85 -8.46 -2.35 18.02
N SER A 86 -9.31 -2.64 17.05
CA SER A 86 -9.53 -1.76 15.89
C SER A 86 -10.23 -0.45 16.25
N THR A 87 -11.10 -0.47 17.25
CA THR A 87 -11.79 0.74 17.73
C THR A 87 -10.81 1.67 18.46
N LEU A 88 -9.96 1.13 19.31
CA LEU A 88 -8.93 1.90 20.01
C LEU A 88 -7.93 2.52 19.03
N GLN A 89 -7.46 1.76 18.04
CA GLN A 89 -6.56 2.26 17.01
C GLN A 89 -7.21 3.41 16.24
N ARG A 90 -8.49 3.29 15.87
CA ARG A 90 -9.24 4.36 15.20
C ARG A 90 -9.34 5.61 16.06
N THR A 91 -9.68 5.46 17.33
CA THR A 91 -9.79 6.57 18.27
C THR A 91 -8.45 7.31 18.42
N LEU A 92 -7.35 6.57 18.55
CA LEU A 92 -6.01 7.15 18.62
C LEU A 92 -5.63 7.86 17.32
N LEU A 93 -5.93 7.24 16.18
CA LEU A 93 -5.67 7.84 14.88
C LEU A 93 -6.42 9.17 14.72
N LEU A 94 -7.72 9.20 14.99
CA LEU A 94 -8.54 10.42 14.89
C LEU A 94 -8.10 11.52 15.87
N LYS A 95 -7.51 11.16 16.99
CA LYS A 95 -6.98 12.11 17.97
C LYS A 95 -5.68 12.77 17.53
N HIS A 96 -4.81 12.04 16.84
CA HIS A 96 -3.44 12.47 16.53
C HIS A 96 -3.20 12.80 15.05
N ALA A 97 -4.05 12.30 14.16
CA ALA A 97 -3.95 12.60 12.73
C ALA A 97 -4.72 13.88 12.41
N ARG A 98 -4.23 14.57 11.38
CA ARG A 98 -4.88 15.75 10.80
C ARG A 98 -5.21 15.50 9.35
N THR A 99 -6.00 16.39 8.77
CA THR A 99 -6.30 16.40 7.34
C THR A 99 -5.87 17.72 6.72
N THR A 100 -5.58 17.73 5.44
CA THR A 100 -5.24 18.92 4.67
C THR A 100 -5.84 18.84 3.27
N ASP A 101 -6.09 19.96 2.67
CA ASP A 101 -6.50 20.08 1.29
C ASP A 101 -5.28 20.19 0.34
N PRO A 102 -5.45 19.95 -0.97
CA PRO A 102 -4.35 20.00 -1.93
C PRO A 102 -3.66 21.36 -2.04
N ASN A 103 -4.39 22.47 -1.88
CA ASN A 103 -3.79 23.81 -1.97
C ASN A 103 -2.84 24.04 -0.78
N SER A 104 -3.25 23.67 0.41
CA SER A 104 -2.43 23.78 1.62
C SER A 104 -1.17 22.92 1.52
N LEU A 105 -1.24 21.71 0.94
CA LEU A 105 -0.07 20.88 0.68
C LEU A 105 0.87 21.55 -0.34
N ALA A 106 0.35 22.10 -1.44
CA ALA A 106 1.15 22.77 -2.45
C ALA A 106 1.94 23.95 -1.87
N VAL A 107 1.31 24.79 -1.05
CA VAL A 107 1.99 25.89 -0.34
C VAL A 107 3.12 25.37 0.55
N ARG A 108 2.92 24.24 1.25
CA ARG A 108 3.98 23.60 2.08
C ARG A 108 5.13 23.09 1.24
N MET A 109 4.87 22.56 0.06
CA MET A 109 5.90 22.10 -0.87
C MET A 109 6.75 23.25 -1.42
N GLU A 110 6.16 24.41 -1.67
CA GLU A 110 6.87 25.60 -2.13
C GLU A 110 7.86 26.14 -1.10
N THR A 111 7.55 26.03 0.18
CA THR A 111 8.43 26.52 1.26
C THR A 111 9.72 25.74 1.40
N LYS A 112 9.94 24.69 0.55
CA LYS A 112 11.15 23.85 0.48
C LYS A 112 11.70 23.45 1.85
N SER A 113 10.82 23.18 2.79
CA SER A 113 11.26 22.69 4.11
C SER A 113 11.80 21.27 3.96
N ASN A 114 13.10 21.08 4.12
CA ASN A 114 13.74 19.75 4.19
C ASN A 114 13.23 18.90 5.36
N LYS A 115 12.19 19.37 6.04
CA LYS A 115 11.56 18.73 7.19
C LYS A 115 10.18 18.15 6.89
N THR A 116 9.76 18.21 5.64
CA THR A 116 8.48 17.65 5.19
C THR A 116 8.72 16.32 4.50
N LEU A 117 8.00 15.29 4.90
CA LEU A 117 7.96 13.98 4.27
C LEU A 117 6.59 13.80 3.62
N ILE A 118 6.56 13.35 2.37
CA ILE A 118 5.33 13.03 1.65
C ILE A 118 5.36 11.54 1.34
N ILE A 119 4.32 10.80 1.74
CA ILE A 119 4.20 9.35 1.58
C ILE A 119 3.05 9.03 0.64
N ASP A 120 3.34 8.30 -0.43
CA ASP A 120 2.37 7.69 -1.33
C ASP A 120 2.08 6.26 -0.89
N CYS A 121 0.83 5.97 -0.53
CA CYS A 121 0.39 4.65 -0.08
C CYS A 121 -0.17 3.78 -1.20
N ARG A 122 -0.13 4.23 -2.45
CA ARG A 122 -0.64 3.48 -3.60
C ARG A 122 0.30 2.33 -3.97
N PRO A 123 -0.19 1.36 -4.78
CA PRO A 123 0.67 0.33 -5.34
C PRO A 123 1.87 0.94 -6.08
N PHE A 124 3.02 0.29 -5.99
CA PHE A 124 4.26 0.76 -6.61
C PHE A 124 4.12 1.02 -8.12
N ILE A 125 3.31 0.22 -8.82
CA ILE A 125 3.03 0.44 -10.24
C ILE A 125 2.35 1.79 -10.47
N ALA A 126 1.35 2.14 -9.67
CA ALA A 126 0.65 3.41 -9.77
C ALA A 126 1.58 4.60 -9.43
N TYR A 127 2.39 4.45 -8.38
CA TYR A 127 3.41 5.43 -8.03
C TYR A 127 4.38 5.71 -9.17
N ASN A 128 4.85 4.67 -9.89
CA ASN A 128 5.76 4.83 -11.02
C ASN A 128 5.15 5.53 -12.23
N VAL A 129 3.83 5.47 -12.38
CA VAL A 129 3.13 6.20 -13.46
C VAL A 129 3.12 7.69 -13.17
N ASN A 130 2.72 8.06 -11.95
CA ASN A 130 2.66 9.44 -11.50
C ASN A 130 2.66 9.49 -9.97
N HIS A 131 3.20 10.54 -9.39
CA HIS A 131 3.17 10.80 -7.95
C HIS A 131 3.45 12.28 -7.67
N ILE A 132 3.14 12.72 -6.46
CA ILE A 132 3.47 14.08 -6.01
C ILE A 132 5.00 14.21 -5.91
N ALA A 133 5.55 15.31 -6.41
CA ALA A 133 6.99 15.54 -6.39
C ALA A 133 7.61 15.36 -5.00
N ASN A 134 8.75 14.68 -4.94
CA ASN A 134 9.47 14.30 -3.72
C ASN A 134 8.71 13.35 -2.77
N ALA A 135 7.59 12.78 -3.20
CA ALA A 135 6.95 11.73 -2.43
C ALA A 135 7.76 10.43 -2.46
N ILE A 136 7.76 9.73 -1.35
CA ILE A 136 8.27 8.36 -1.27
C ILE A 136 7.11 7.37 -1.29
N ASN A 137 7.30 6.20 -1.89
CA ASN A 137 6.28 5.17 -1.89
C ASN A 137 6.49 4.16 -0.76
N VAL A 138 5.42 3.91 -0.01
CA VAL A 138 5.32 2.83 0.98
C VAL A 138 4.32 1.81 0.49
N ASN A 139 4.81 0.71 -0.06
CA ASN A 139 3.97 -0.33 -0.65
C ASN A 139 3.45 -1.32 0.40
N CYS A 140 2.25 -1.08 0.86
CA CYS A 140 1.51 -1.92 1.81
C CYS A 140 0.20 -2.45 1.20
N CYS A 141 0.12 -2.56 -0.14
CA CYS A 141 -1.12 -2.90 -0.82
C CYS A 141 -1.44 -4.39 -0.80
N ASP A 142 -0.43 -5.25 -0.67
CA ASP A 142 -0.62 -6.68 -0.59
C ASP A 142 -0.98 -7.16 0.83
N ARG A 143 -1.67 -8.30 0.89
CA ARG A 143 -2.15 -8.88 2.15
C ARG A 143 -1.02 -9.24 3.12
N PHE A 144 0.12 -9.66 2.59
CA PHE A 144 1.25 -10.10 3.40
C PHE A 144 1.90 -8.90 4.13
N ASN A 145 2.22 -7.84 3.40
CA ASN A 145 2.80 -6.63 3.97
C ASN A 145 1.85 -5.92 4.93
N ARG A 146 0.54 -5.86 4.60
CA ARG A 146 -0.48 -5.35 5.54
C ARG A 146 -0.48 -6.10 6.85
N LYS A 147 -0.48 -7.43 6.80
CA LYS A 147 -0.46 -8.27 8.00
C LYS A 147 0.83 -8.09 8.81
N ARG A 148 1.98 -7.97 8.14
CA ARG A 148 3.27 -7.73 8.82
C ARG A 148 3.28 -6.38 9.53
N LEU A 149 2.78 -5.32 8.88
CA LEU A 149 2.68 -3.99 9.47
C LEU A 149 1.73 -4.00 10.68
N GLN A 150 0.53 -4.58 10.56
CA GLN A 150 -0.44 -4.72 11.66
C GLN A 150 0.10 -5.49 12.86
N GLN A 151 1.00 -6.45 12.63
CA GLN A 151 1.61 -7.27 13.69
C GLN A 151 2.90 -6.67 14.25
N GLY A 152 3.30 -5.47 13.82
CA GLY A 152 4.57 -4.87 14.21
C GLY A 152 5.81 -5.61 13.70
N LYS A 153 5.65 -6.54 12.75
CA LYS A 153 6.74 -7.34 12.16
C LYS A 153 7.45 -6.67 10.99
N ALA A 154 6.94 -5.54 10.56
CA ALA A 154 7.56 -4.69 9.56
C ALA A 154 7.35 -3.23 9.95
N THR A 155 8.35 -2.40 9.69
CA THR A 155 8.28 -0.95 9.83
C THR A 155 7.91 -0.31 8.48
N LEU A 156 7.52 0.96 8.49
CA LEU A 156 7.29 1.70 7.24
C LEU A 156 8.57 1.76 6.38
N ALA A 157 9.75 1.83 7.00
CA ALA A 157 11.02 1.80 6.29
C ALA A 157 11.26 0.46 5.56
N ASP A 158 10.78 -0.66 6.11
CA ASP A 158 10.90 -1.96 5.44
C ASP A 158 9.99 -2.05 4.21
N LEU A 159 8.88 -1.33 4.22
CA LEU A 159 7.89 -1.30 3.15
C LEU A 159 8.13 -0.21 2.10
N ALA A 160 9.07 0.69 2.34
CA ALA A 160 9.47 1.69 1.35
C ALA A 160 10.14 1.01 0.14
N THR A 161 9.76 1.46 -1.05
CA THR A 161 10.17 0.82 -2.31
C THR A 161 11.55 1.27 -2.79
N THR A 162 12.00 2.47 -2.40
CA THR A 162 13.30 3.03 -2.79
C THR A 162 14.28 3.06 -1.62
N LYS A 163 15.59 3.09 -1.92
CA LYS A 163 16.64 3.20 -0.90
C LYS A 163 16.56 4.54 -0.17
N GLU A 164 16.34 5.60 -0.92
CA GLU A 164 16.18 6.97 -0.41
C GLU A 164 14.99 7.06 0.56
N GLY A 165 13.86 6.48 0.19
CA GLY A 165 12.68 6.41 1.04
C GLY A 165 12.93 5.64 2.34
N LYS A 166 13.65 4.51 2.27
CA LYS A 166 14.06 3.74 3.45
C LYS A 166 14.94 4.56 4.39
N GLU A 167 15.92 5.28 3.84
CA GLU A 167 16.80 6.11 4.63
C GLU A 167 16.09 7.31 5.25
N MET A 168 15.21 7.96 4.49
CA MET A 168 14.38 9.06 5.00
C MET A 168 13.54 8.62 6.20
N LEU A 169 12.85 7.49 6.09
CA LEU A 169 12.04 6.94 7.17
C LEU A 169 12.88 6.53 8.40
N LYS A 170 14.09 5.99 8.18
CA LYS A 170 15.02 5.63 9.27
C LYS A 170 15.60 6.86 9.99
N LYS A 171 15.98 7.89 9.25
CA LYS A 171 16.60 9.09 9.81
C LYS A 171 15.68 9.91 10.70
N ARG A 172 14.37 9.85 10.47
CA ARG A 172 13.32 10.52 11.27
C ARG A 172 13.55 12.02 11.48
N THR A 173 14.22 12.69 10.55
CA THR A 173 14.59 14.12 10.66
C THR A 173 13.45 15.07 10.27
N TRP A 174 12.40 14.55 9.69
CA TRP A 174 11.22 15.28 9.25
C TRP A 174 10.29 15.64 10.43
N LYS A 175 9.67 16.81 10.34
CA LYS A 175 8.72 17.32 11.34
C LYS A 175 7.27 17.10 10.94
N GLU A 176 6.98 17.21 9.65
CA GLU A 176 5.64 17.07 9.08
C GLU A 176 5.60 15.87 8.14
N VAL A 177 4.57 15.07 8.21
CA VAL A 177 4.37 13.90 7.37
C VAL A 177 3.01 13.98 6.72
N PHE A 178 3.00 14.09 5.41
CA PHE A 178 1.80 14.03 4.60
C PHE A 178 1.65 12.64 4.02
N VAL A 179 0.45 12.11 4.06
CA VAL A 179 0.15 10.76 3.56
C VAL A 179 -1.03 10.84 2.61
N TYR A 180 -0.93 10.21 1.46
CA TYR A 180 -2.00 10.17 0.49
C TYR A 180 -2.14 8.82 -0.20
N ASP A 181 -3.30 8.59 -0.75
CA ASP A 181 -3.63 7.51 -1.66
C ASP A 181 -4.23 8.05 -2.97
N GLU A 182 -5.06 7.27 -3.64
CA GLU A 182 -5.67 7.70 -4.91
C GLU A 182 -6.72 8.79 -4.72
N CYS A 183 -7.68 8.60 -3.76
CA CYS A 183 -8.87 9.45 -3.69
C CYS A 183 -9.61 9.47 -2.35
N SER A 184 -8.99 9.09 -1.24
CA SER A 184 -9.70 9.08 0.05
C SER A 184 -10.08 10.48 0.52
N GLU A 185 -11.35 10.67 0.83
CA GLU A 185 -11.93 11.97 1.20
C GLU A 185 -12.13 12.14 2.72
N SER A 186 -12.14 11.05 3.48
CA SER A 186 -12.40 11.09 4.92
C SER A 186 -11.59 10.06 5.67
N LEU A 187 -10.95 10.49 6.75
CA LEU A 187 -10.21 9.61 7.66
C LEU A 187 -11.16 8.73 8.50
N GLU A 188 -12.32 9.26 8.85
CA GLU A 188 -13.30 8.60 9.70
C GLU A 188 -13.91 7.35 9.04
N ASN A 189 -14.09 7.39 7.73
CA ASN A 189 -14.74 6.34 6.95
C ASN A 189 -13.77 5.28 6.42
N LEU A 190 -12.46 5.42 6.63
CA LEU A 190 -11.49 4.44 6.16
C LEU A 190 -11.65 3.10 6.89
N PRO A 191 -11.74 1.97 6.18
CA PRO A 191 -11.68 0.66 6.81
C PRO A 191 -10.36 0.44 7.55
N ALA A 192 -10.35 -0.26 8.68
CA ALA A 192 -9.14 -0.57 9.42
C ALA A 192 -8.11 -1.41 8.62
N SER A 193 -8.57 -2.10 7.58
CA SER A 193 -7.71 -2.84 6.65
C SER A 193 -7.22 -1.99 5.45
N HIS A 194 -7.64 -0.75 5.35
CA HIS A 194 -7.22 0.14 4.26
C HIS A 194 -5.75 0.52 4.39
N THR A 195 -5.02 0.56 3.29
CA THR A 195 -3.57 0.84 3.29
C THR A 195 -3.24 2.18 3.93
N LEU A 196 -3.96 3.23 3.57
CA LEU A 196 -3.79 4.56 4.15
C LEU A 196 -4.00 4.56 5.67
N PHE A 197 -5.06 3.89 6.16
CA PHE A 197 -5.31 3.75 7.60
C PHE A 197 -4.13 3.08 8.31
N LEU A 198 -3.60 1.99 7.76
CA LEU A 198 -2.49 1.24 8.36
C LEU A 198 -1.20 2.04 8.42
N VAL A 199 -0.88 2.77 7.34
CA VAL A 199 0.32 3.61 7.30
C VAL A 199 0.20 4.77 8.29
N MET A 200 -0.95 5.42 8.34
CA MET A 200 -1.19 6.50 9.30
C MET A 200 -1.17 6.02 10.75
N ASN A 201 -1.78 4.84 11.02
CA ASN A 201 -1.74 4.25 12.36
C ASN A 201 -0.30 3.91 12.80
N ALA A 202 0.52 3.34 11.89
CA ALA A 202 1.93 3.07 12.17
C ALA A 202 2.73 4.35 12.46
N LEU A 203 2.39 5.47 11.83
CA LEU A 203 3.00 6.78 12.13
C LEU A 203 2.58 7.30 13.50
N VAL A 204 1.31 7.13 13.88
CA VAL A 204 0.84 7.51 15.22
C VAL A 204 1.47 6.65 16.31
N GLU A 205 1.61 5.34 16.10
CA GLU A 205 2.34 4.43 16.98
C GLU A 205 3.82 4.83 17.13
N ASP A 206 4.40 5.41 16.08
CA ASP A 206 5.75 5.99 16.08
C ASP A 206 5.81 7.43 16.64
N HIS A 207 4.77 7.85 17.37
CA HIS A 207 4.63 9.18 17.98
C HIS A 207 4.75 10.35 16.98
N ARG A 208 4.19 10.17 15.78
CA ARG A 208 4.09 11.20 14.75
C ARG A 208 2.64 11.68 14.62
N GLU A 209 2.50 12.88 14.10
CA GLU A 209 1.20 13.46 13.78
C GLU A 209 1.03 13.48 12.25
N PRO A 210 0.57 12.38 11.64
CA PRO A 210 0.43 12.33 10.20
C PRO A 210 -0.72 13.23 9.74
N VAL A 211 -0.55 13.78 8.54
CA VAL A 211 -1.54 14.63 7.88
C VAL A 211 -2.02 13.92 6.62
N MET A 212 -3.29 13.58 6.56
CA MET A 212 -3.92 12.99 5.39
C MET A 212 -4.24 14.06 4.34
N LEU A 213 -3.89 13.81 3.09
CA LEU A 213 -4.32 14.62 1.96
C LEU A 213 -5.74 14.20 1.54
N LEU A 214 -6.69 15.11 1.69
CA LEU A 214 -8.08 14.88 1.26
C LEU A 214 -8.17 14.80 -0.27
N GLY A 215 -8.98 13.87 -0.77
CA GLY A 215 -9.12 13.59 -2.20
C GLY A 215 -7.91 12.94 -2.85
N GLY A 216 -6.83 12.72 -2.09
CA GLY A 216 -5.63 12.02 -2.52
C GLY A 216 -4.94 12.63 -3.73
N LEU A 217 -4.29 11.78 -4.52
CA LEU A 217 -3.62 12.23 -5.75
C LEU A 217 -4.60 12.77 -6.79
N ARG A 218 -5.80 12.20 -6.88
CA ARG A 218 -6.80 12.61 -7.86
C ARG A 218 -7.11 14.11 -7.75
N ASP A 219 -7.46 14.59 -6.57
CA ASP A 219 -7.84 15.99 -6.38
C ASP A 219 -6.62 16.92 -6.45
N PHE A 220 -5.45 16.44 -6.02
CA PHE A 220 -4.20 17.17 -6.20
C PHE A 220 -3.88 17.37 -7.67
N GLN A 221 -4.07 16.35 -8.52
CA GLN A 221 -3.84 16.44 -9.97
C GLN A 221 -4.85 17.35 -10.67
N VAL A 222 -6.11 17.35 -10.26
CA VAL A 222 -7.11 18.27 -10.84
C VAL A 222 -6.72 19.72 -10.62
N LEU A 223 -6.08 20.05 -9.49
CA LEU A 223 -5.71 21.43 -9.17
C LEU A 223 -4.33 21.84 -9.70
N PHE A 224 -3.36 20.94 -9.71
CA PHE A 224 -1.97 21.27 -9.98
C PHE A 224 -1.34 20.41 -11.08
N GLY A 225 -1.95 19.30 -11.41
CA GLY A 225 -1.42 18.37 -12.35
C GLY A 225 -2.07 18.45 -13.68
N LEU A 226 -1.22 18.21 -14.60
CA LEU A 226 -1.48 17.63 -15.90
C LEU A 226 -2.66 18.20 -16.63
N LEU A 227 -2.41 19.34 -16.90
CA LEU A 227 -2.90 19.85 -18.17
C LEU A 227 -1.88 19.54 -19.25
#